data_3524f308ff55331f23b462d74e0f85f7
#
_entry.id   3524f308ff55331f23b462d74e0f85f7
#
_cell.length_a   1.000
_cell.length_b   1.000
_cell.length_c   1.000
_cell.angle_alpha   90.00
_cell.angle_beta   90.00
_cell.angle_gamma   90.00
#
_symmetry.space_group_name_H-M   'P 1'
#
loop_
_entity.id
_entity.type
_entity.pdbx_description
1 polymer ?
#
loop_
_entity_poly.entity_id
_entity_poly.type
_entity_poly.pdbx_seq_one_letter_code
_entity_poly.pdbx_strand_id
1 'polypeptide(L)'
;LPILDIEYSRSQGYIILGDEKQKHLMAFKVINELLNSPVGLWGLEYVISAWPHGITFEILNKLVQDYSKILHLTPISDKLQECLYGITLILCRYQRKVSRVVSEEIEAPSQIRNLADILLDNAYDLGGFDSNFTRSDRQYIAGLLSSGFEGNTSVDFSYFQTLTDQIVEKMESITLLQFSKQATLKDNLMKHLIPVYYRLKFGLPSSNDYTDRIKEQHPDLFEFVKESLEPLSKVVGQPIPDSEIAYFVVHFGGYLKKKETTRKNYKAVIVCPNGTSSSLMIKENLRILFPQVSFIGVTRVDRLHEFKDEEFDLVFSTVKVDTKKPQYLVSVMMSVEQSSQLVQLVSKDFPEMDSKDIELERLLELIKRFASV
;
A
#
# COMPACT_ATOMS: atom_id res chain seq x y z
N LEU A 1 -13.38 -9.03 -15.70
CA LEU A 1 -13.32 -7.82 -16.52
C LEU A 1 -14.73 -7.33 -16.74
N PRO A 2 -15.01 -6.03 -16.62
CA PRO A 2 -16.27 -5.50 -17.12
C PRO A 2 -16.39 -5.86 -18.61
N ILE A 3 -17.52 -6.39 -19.02
CA ILE A 3 -17.78 -6.71 -20.41
C ILE A 3 -18.02 -5.36 -21.09
N LEU A 4 -16.98 -4.85 -21.75
CA LEU A 4 -17.06 -3.67 -22.60
C LEU A 4 -16.96 -4.14 -24.04
N ASP A 5 -17.90 -3.71 -24.88
CA ASP A 5 -17.83 -3.94 -26.29
C ASP A 5 -17.14 -2.76 -26.99
N ILE A 6 -16.33 -3.04 -27.99
CA ILE A 6 -15.66 -2.05 -28.82
C ILE A 6 -16.26 -2.16 -30.21
N GLU A 7 -16.92 -1.10 -30.65
CA GLU A 7 -17.44 -0.97 -32.02
C GLU A 7 -16.60 0.02 -32.81
N TYR A 8 -16.51 -0.19 -34.10
CA TYR A 8 -15.88 0.75 -35.03
C TYR A 8 -16.90 1.31 -36.00
N SER A 9 -16.96 2.62 -36.10
CA SER A 9 -17.72 3.30 -37.14
C SER A 9 -16.83 4.22 -37.97
N ARG A 10 -17.10 4.33 -39.28
CA ARG A 10 -16.33 5.24 -40.16
C ARG A 10 -16.43 6.72 -39.78
N SER A 11 -17.52 7.13 -39.15
CA SER A 11 -17.77 8.52 -38.75
C SER A 11 -17.23 8.88 -37.37
N GLN A 12 -17.12 7.91 -36.45
CA GLN A 12 -16.79 8.17 -35.05
C GLN A 12 -15.52 7.44 -34.57
N GLY A 13 -14.95 6.54 -35.40
CA GLY A 13 -13.82 5.73 -35.03
C GLY A 13 -14.22 4.58 -34.08
N TYR A 14 -13.35 4.26 -33.13
CA TYR A 14 -13.63 3.25 -32.10
C TYR A 14 -14.50 3.84 -30.98
N ILE A 15 -15.57 3.13 -30.66
CA ILE A 15 -16.51 3.48 -29.59
C ILE A 15 -16.51 2.38 -28.56
N ILE A 16 -16.34 2.73 -27.29
CA ILE A 16 -16.43 1.81 -26.16
C ILE A 16 -17.89 1.84 -25.65
N LEU A 17 -18.57 0.73 -25.76
CA LEU A 17 -19.93 0.52 -25.26
C LEU A 17 -19.89 -0.05 -23.85
N GLY A 18 -20.90 0.28 -23.04
CA GLY A 18 -21.06 -0.15 -21.65
C GLY A 18 -21.47 1.03 -20.77
N ASP A 19 -21.79 0.74 -19.50
CA ASP A 19 -22.11 1.79 -18.55
C ASP A 19 -20.87 2.63 -18.15
N GLU A 20 -21.09 3.81 -17.60
CA GLU A 20 -19.98 4.71 -17.26
C GLU A 20 -19.12 4.17 -16.11
N LYS A 21 -19.70 3.44 -15.16
CA LYS A 21 -18.93 2.80 -14.07
C LYS A 21 -17.93 1.79 -14.65
N GLN A 22 -18.36 0.96 -15.61
CA GLN A 22 -17.47 -0.01 -16.27
C GLN A 22 -16.36 0.68 -17.07
N LYS A 23 -16.66 1.79 -17.75
CA LYS A 23 -15.65 2.58 -18.47
C LYS A 23 -14.64 3.22 -17.51
N HIS A 24 -15.09 3.71 -16.35
CA HIS A 24 -14.19 4.22 -15.31
C HIS A 24 -13.28 3.10 -14.76
N LEU A 25 -13.84 1.93 -14.45
CA LEU A 25 -13.03 0.77 -13.98
C LEU A 25 -11.99 0.33 -14.99
N MET A 26 -12.35 0.32 -16.28
CA MET A 26 -11.39 0.04 -17.35
C MET A 26 -10.28 1.11 -17.39
N ALA A 27 -10.65 2.40 -17.27
CA ALA A 27 -9.68 3.48 -17.25
C ALA A 27 -8.70 3.34 -16.08
N PHE A 28 -9.18 3.06 -14.87
CA PHE A 28 -8.32 2.80 -13.71
C PHE A 28 -7.39 1.61 -13.93
N LYS A 29 -7.87 0.54 -14.56
CA LYS A 29 -7.02 -0.61 -14.90
C LYS A 29 -5.91 -0.23 -15.87
N VAL A 30 -6.24 0.49 -16.93
CA VAL A 30 -5.24 0.98 -17.91
C VAL A 30 -4.25 1.94 -17.26
N ILE A 31 -4.71 2.85 -16.39
CA ILE A 31 -3.85 3.76 -15.64
C ILE A 31 -2.87 2.97 -14.77
N ASN A 32 -3.35 1.98 -14.02
CA ASN A 32 -2.51 1.14 -13.18
C ASN A 32 -1.43 0.43 -14.00
N GLU A 33 -1.78 -0.18 -15.13
CA GLU A 33 -0.84 -0.83 -16.05
C GLU A 33 0.20 0.17 -16.61
N LEU A 34 -0.24 1.36 -17.01
CA LEU A 34 0.64 2.39 -17.53
C LEU A 34 1.60 2.92 -16.46
N LEU A 35 1.13 3.21 -15.26
CA LEU A 35 1.98 3.72 -14.17
C LEU A 35 3.03 2.70 -13.72
N ASN A 36 2.77 1.41 -13.88
CA ASN A 36 3.73 0.34 -13.62
C ASN A 36 4.68 0.06 -14.82
N SER A 37 4.52 0.78 -15.93
CA SER A 37 5.38 0.66 -17.13
C SER A 37 6.44 1.76 -17.17
N PRO A 38 7.69 1.48 -17.58
CA PRO A 38 8.76 2.49 -17.65
C PRO A 38 8.46 3.71 -18.54
N VAL A 39 7.60 3.55 -19.54
CA VAL A 39 7.22 4.62 -20.49
C VAL A 39 5.75 5.02 -20.36
N GLY A 40 4.99 4.38 -19.48
CA GLY A 40 3.55 4.53 -19.44
C GLY A 40 3.11 5.88 -18.91
N LEU A 41 3.85 6.47 -17.96
CA LEU A 41 3.56 7.82 -17.46
C LEU A 41 3.56 8.86 -18.57
N TRP A 42 4.59 8.84 -19.43
CA TRP A 42 4.66 9.73 -20.58
C TRP A 42 3.45 9.55 -21.53
N GLY A 43 3.08 8.30 -21.82
CA GLY A 43 1.91 8.00 -22.66
C GLY A 43 0.61 8.51 -22.06
N LEU A 44 0.43 8.36 -20.74
CA LEU A 44 -0.75 8.82 -20.00
C LEU A 44 -0.85 10.36 -20.04
N GLU A 45 0.25 11.05 -19.74
CA GLU A 45 0.33 12.53 -19.81
C GLU A 45 0.06 13.05 -21.22
N TYR A 46 0.61 12.38 -22.25
CA TYR A 46 0.35 12.73 -23.64
C TYR A 46 -1.13 12.62 -24.00
N VAL A 47 -1.80 11.52 -23.61
CA VAL A 47 -3.24 11.33 -23.86
C VAL A 47 -4.08 12.39 -23.14
N ILE A 48 -3.77 12.69 -21.89
CA ILE A 48 -4.49 13.71 -21.11
C ILE A 48 -4.29 15.09 -21.74
N SER A 49 -3.07 15.46 -22.12
CA SER A 49 -2.77 16.77 -22.72
C SER A 49 -3.44 16.99 -24.08
N ALA A 50 -3.75 15.92 -24.78
CA ALA A 50 -4.48 16.00 -26.06
C ALA A 50 -5.98 16.33 -25.90
N TRP A 51 -6.51 16.33 -24.70
CA TRP A 51 -7.91 16.63 -24.45
C TRP A 51 -8.08 18.13 -24.11
N PRO A 52 -8.93 18.87 -24.86
CA PRO A 52 -9.18 20.27 -24.57
C PRO A 52 -10.06 20.40 -23.32
N HIS A 53 -9.45 20.66 -22.19
CA HIS A 53 -10.14 20.86 -20.90
C HIS A 53 -9.32 21.77 -19.97
N GLY A 54 -10.02 22.45 -19.07
CA GLY A 54 -9.39 23.33 -18.08
C GLY A 54 -8.81 22.61 -16.84
N ILE A 55 -9.10 21.30 -16.68
CA ILE A 55 -8.70 20.51 -15.52
C ILE A 55 -7.57 19.58 -15.92
N THR A 56 -6.46 19.65 -15.20
CA THR A 56 -5.31 18.77 -15.40
C THR A 56 -4.97 18.01 -14.13
N PHE A 57 -4.20 16.93 -14.28
CA PHE A 57 -3.66 16.19 -13.16
C PHE A 57 -2.86 17.11 -12.21
N GLU A 58 -2.07 18.06 -12.76
CA GLU A 58 -1.25 18.96 -11.96
C GLU A 58 -2.08 19.87 -11.06
N ILE A 59 -3.21 20.37 -11.58
CA ILE A 59 -4.15 21.21 -10.81
C ILE A 59 -4.73 20.39 -9.64
N LEU A 60 -5.25 19.20 -9.94
CA LEU A 60 -5.83 18.33 -8.90
C LEU A 60 -4.78 17.88 -7.88
N ASN A 61 -3.60 17.50 -8.35
CA ASN A 61 -2.50 17.08 -7.47
C ASN A 61 -2.06 18.21 -6.55
N LYS A 62 -1.93 19.43 -7.06
CA LYS A 62 -1.60 20.61 -6.25
C LYS A 62 -2.66 20.87 -5.18
N LEU A 63 -3.93 20.89 -5.56
CA LEU A 63 -5.05 21.06 -4.60
C LEU A 63 -5.01 19.99 -3.51
N VAL A 64 -4.82 18.72 -3.89
CA VAL A 64 -4.73 17.64 -2.91
C VAL A 64 -3.54 17.81 -1.99
N GLN A 65 -2.37 18.16 -2.50
CA GLN A 65 -1.18 18.38 -1.66
C GLN A 65 -1.35 19.53 -0.67
N ASP A 66 -1.97 20.64 -1.11
CA ASP A 66 -2.20 21.80 -0.26
C ASP A 66 -3.24 21.51 0.83
N TYR A 67 -4.36 20.91 0.46
CA TYR A 67 -5.45 20.65 1.41
C TYR A 67 -5.28 19.40 2.27
N SER A 68 -4.52 18.39 1.83
CA SER A 68 -4.25 17.21 2.66
C SER A 68 -3.55 17.57 3.97
N LYS A 69 -2.65 18.55 3.95
CA LYS A 69 -1.96 19.04 5.15
C LYS A 69 -2.94 19.73 6.11
N ILE A 70 -3.84 20.54 5.56
CA ILE A 70 -4.86 21.29 6.33
C ILE A 70 -5.87 20.32 6.95
N LEU A 71 -6.25 19.28 6.20
CA LEU A 71 -7.23 18.28 6.61
C LEU A 71 -6.61 17.11 7.38
N HIS A 72 -5.30 17.16 7.65
CA HIS A 72 -4.55 16.11 8.35
C HIS A 72 -4.68 14.73 7.70
N LEU A 73 -4.66 14.67 6.38
CA LEU A 73 -4.72 13.44 5.59
C LEU A 73 -3.31 12.93 5.27
N THR A 74 -3.11 11.64 5.37
CA THR A 74 -1.85 10.97 5.02
C THR A 74 -1.99 10.28 3.66
N PRO A 75 -1.37 10.81 2.58
CA PRO A 75 -1.48 10.23 1.26
C PRO A 75 -0.65 8.94 1.12
N ILE A 76 -1.20 7.95 0.41
CA ILE A 76 -0.49 6.79 -0.12
C ILE A 76 -0.06 7.17 -1.53
N SER A 77 1.21 7.57 -1.70
CA SER A 77 1.67 8.33 -2.88
C SER A 77 1.34 7.71 -4.23
N ASP A 78 1.62 6.41 -4.42
CA ASP A 78 1.34 5.67 -5.65
C ASP A 78 -0.17 5.51 -5.89
N LYS A 79 -0.93 5.18 -4.86
CA LYS A 79 -2.38 5.01 -4.96
C LYS A 79 -3.12 6.33 -5.14
N LEU A 80 -2.63 7.39 -4.53
CA LEU A 80 -3.18 8.73 -4.74
C LEU A 80 -2.92 9.21 -6.17
N GLN A 81 -1.72 8.99 -6.72
CA GLN A 81 -1.40 9.32 -8.10
C GLN A 81 -2.34 8.60 -9.08
N GLU A 82 -2.51 7.29 -8.92
CA GLU A 82 -3.43 6.47 -9.70
C GLU A 82 -4.87 7.01 -9.64
N CYS A 83 -5.32 7.32 -8.42
CA CYS A 83 -6.65 7.88 -8.16
C CYS A 83 -6.84 9.23 -8.85
N LEU A 84 -5.87 10.15 -8.76
CA LEU A 84 -5.97 11.49 -9.36
C LEU A 84 -5.96 11.45 -10.89
N TYR A 85 -5.19 10.58 -11.53
CA TYR A 85 -5.30 10.38 -12.97
C TYR A 85 -6.70 9.85 -13.36
N GLY A 86 -7.23 8.90 -12.60
CA GLY A 86 -8.59 8.40 -12.81
C GLY A 86 -9.66 9.49 -12.66
N ILE A 87 -9.58 10.30 -11.61
CA ILE A 87 -10.49 11.43 -11.38
C ILE A 87 -10.36 12.47 -12.52
N THR A 88 -9.15 12.79 -12.96
CA THR A 88 -8.94 13.69 -14.10
C THR A 88 -9.69 13.19 -15.33
N LEU A 89 -9.55 11.92 -15.69
CA LEU A 89 -10.27 11.32 -16.82
C LEU A 89 -11.79 11.35 -16.65
N ILE A 90 -12.30 11.09 -15.44
CA ILE A 90 -13.74 11.16 -15.13
C ILE A 90 -14.25 12.56 -15.33
N LEU A 91 -13.56 13.58 -14.82
CA LEU A 91 -13.96 14.98 -14.95
C LEU A 91 -13.93 15.42 -16.42
N CYS A 92 -12.91 15.04 -17.18
CA CYS A 92 -12.86 15.30 -18.63
C CYS A 92 -14.04 14.66 -19.39
N ARG A 93 -14.49 13.47 -18.98
CA ARG A 93 -15.69 12.82 -19.55
C ARG A 93 -16.95 13.55 -19.18
N TYR A 94 -17.09 14.02 -17.94
CA TYR A 94 -18.26 14.76 -17.50
C TYR A 94 -18.47 16.07 -18.26
N GLN A 95 -17.39 16.75 -18.69
CA GLN A 95 -17.48 17.92 -19.57
C GLN A 95 -18.12 17.58 -20.94
N ARG A 96 -18.03 16.35 -21.40
CA ARG A 96 -18.63 15.89 -22.66
C ARG A 96 -20.11 15.49 -22.55
N LYS A 97 -20.79 15.83 -21.45
CA LYS A 97 -22.22 15.53 -21.21
C LYS A 97 -22.53 14.02 -21.26
N VAL A 98 -21.60 13.18 -20.86
CA VAL A 98 -21.85 11.75 -20.70
C VAL A 98 -22.68 11.47 -19.45
N SER A 99 -23.30 10.30 -19.38
CA SER A 99 -24.00 9.85 -18.18
C SER A 99 -23.06 9.83 -16.98
N ARG A 100 -23.55 10.27 -15.82
CA ARG A 100 -22.80 10.25 -14.57
C ARG A 100 -23.04 8.95 -13.84
N VAL A 101 -22.04 8.49 -13.09
CA VAL A 101 -22.18 7.29 -12.26
C VAL A 101 -23.08 7.61 -11.08
N VAL A 102 -24.16 6.85 -10.91
CA VAL A 102 -24.94 6.87 -9.69
C VAL A 102 -24.21 6.00 -8.67
N SER A 103 -23.65 6.62 -7.64
CA SER A 103 -22.97 5.90 -6.56
C SER A 103 -24.01 5.34 -5.58
N GLU A 104 -23.86 4.09 -5.19
CA GLU A 104 -24.47 3.58 -3.96
C GLU A 104 -23.99 4.44 -2.79
N GLU A 105 -24.80 4.58 -1.74
CA GLU A 105 -24.44 5.38 -0.56
C GLU A 105 -23.27 4.71 0.21
N ILE A 106 -22.05 4.99 -0.22
CA ILE A 106 -20.83 4.61 0.49
C ILE A 106 -20.35 5.87 1.21
N GLU A 107 -20.46 5.87 2.54
CA GLU A 107 -19.95 6.99 3.33
C GLU A 107 -18.42 7.03 3.34
N ALA A 108 -17.86 8.10 2.79
CA ALA A 108 -16.44 8.41 2.91
C ALA A 108 -16.17 9.19 4.22
N PRO A 109 -14.93 9.14 4.76
CA PRO A 109 -14.53 9.97 5.90
C PRO A 109 -14.80 11.45 5.67
N SER A 110 -15.21 12.18 6.72
CA SER A 110 -15.59 13.60 6.59
C SER A 110 -14.52 14.48 5.97
N GLN A 111 -13.24 14.27 6.34
CA GLN A 111 -12.12 15.00 5.76
C GLN A 111 -11.95 14.72 4.27
N ILE A 112 -12.17 13.48 3.84
CA ILE A 112 -12.12 13.11 2.42
C ILE A 112 -13.31 13.69 1.67
N ARG A 113 -14.50 13.74 2.28
CA ARG A 113 -15.66 14.43 1.68
C ARG A 113 -15.37 15.91 1.47
N ASN A 114 -14.80 16.58 2.50
CA ASN A 114 -14.39 17.98 2.38
C ASN A 114 -13.35 18.18 1.27
N LEU A 115 -12.38 17.27 1.14
CA LEU A 115 -11.41 17.32 0.04
C LEU A 115 -12.08 17.14 -1.31
N ALA A 116 -13.01 16.19 -1.44
CA ALA A 116 -13.76 15.98 -2.67
C ALA A 116 -14.61 17.21 -3.06
N ASP A 117 -15.23 17.86 -2.08
CA ASP A 117 -15.99 19.10 -2.30
C ASP A 117 -15.07 20.21 -2.82
N ILE A 118 -13.93 20.43 -2.19
CA ILE A 118 -12.94 21.42 -2.64
C ILE A 118 -12.46 21.12 -4.06
N LEU A 119 -12.14 19.87 -4.38
CA LEU A 119 -11.70 19.48 -5.72
C LEU A 119 -12.77 19.74 -6.77
N LEU A 120 -14.01 19.37 -6.49
CA LEU A 120 -15.11 19.50 -7.44
C LEU A 120 -15.56 20.94 -7.63
N ASP A 121 -15.55 21.78 -6.57
CA ASP A 121 -15.86 23.20 -6.68
C ASP A 121 -14.80 23.93 -7.51
N ASN A 122 -13.50 23.66 -7.26
CA ASN A 122 -12.43 24.18 -8.11
C ASN A 122 -12.51 23.66 -9.55
N ALA A 123 -12.85 22.39 -9.72
CA ALA A 123 -13.04 21.81 -11.06
C ALA A 123 -14.19 22.48 -11.80
N TYR A 124 -15.29 22.79 -11.13
CA TYR A 124 -16.43 23.53 -11.69
C TYR A 124 -16.01 24.91 -12.19
N ASP A 125 -15.30 25.66 -11.34
CA ASP A 125 -14.86 27.03 -11.66
C ASP A 125 -13.90 27.08 -12.86
N LEU A 126 -13.01 26.10 -12.98
CA LEU A 126 -11.97 26.05 -14.02
C LEU A 126 -12.42 25.33 -15.29
N GLY A 127 -13.35 24.41 -15.16
CA GLY A 127 -13.61 23.40 -16.19
C GLY A 127 -14.76 23.72 -17.15
N GLY A 128 -15.54 24.80 -16.93
CA GLY A 128 -16.67 25.17 -17.80
C GLY A 128 -17.77 24.11 -17.85
N PHE A 129 -18.11 23.50 -16.71
CA PHE A 129 -19.23 22.57 -16.60
C PHE A 129 -20.56 23.30 -16.71
N ASP A 130 -21.55 22.72 -17.41
CA ASP A 130 -22.88 23.31 -17.61
C ASP A 130 -23.74 23.27 -16.33
N SER A 131 -23.39 22.44 -15.35
CA SER A 131 -24.17 22.27 -14.11
C SER A 131 -23.25 21.88 -12.96
N ASN A 132 -23.63 22.24 -11.74
CA ASN A 132 -22.95 21.84 -10.53
C ASN A 132 -22.90 20.33 -10.37
N PHE A 133 -21.90 19.84 -9.65
CA PHE A 133 -21.79 18.45 -9.25
C PHE A 133 -22.90 18.08 -8.26
N THR A 134 -23.55 16.96 -8.50
CA THR A 134 -24.58 16.42 -7.63
C THR A 134 -24.00 15.82 -6.35
N ARG A 135 -24.86 15.54 -5.36
CA ARG A 135 -24.47 14.79 -4.17
C ARG A 135 -23.83 13.43 -4.53
N SER A 136 -24.41 12.73 -5.52
CA SER A 136 -23.88 11.44 -5.99
C SER A 136 -22.48 11.57 -6.59
N ASP A 137 -22.19 12.62 -7.37
CA ASP A 137 -20.86 12.88 -7.90
C ASP A 137 -19.85 13.08 -6.77
N ARG A 138 -20.20 13.89 -5.77
CA ARG A 138 -19.36 14.19 -4.61
C ARG A 138 -19.06 12.93 -3.79
N GLN A 139 -20.07 12.10 -3.55
CA GLN A 139 -19.92 10.82 -2.86
C GLN A 139 -19.02 9.85 -3.66
N TYR A 140 -19.20 9.79 -4.98
CA TYR A 140 -18.40 8.94 -5.85
C TYR A 140 -16.92 9.35 -5.82
N ILE A 141 -16.62 10.63 -6.01
CA ILE A 141 -15.25 11.16 -5.96
C ILE A 141 -14.63 11.00 -4.56
N ALA A 142 -15.40 11.25 -3.50
CA ALA A 142 -14.94 11.03 -2.14
C ALA A 142 -14.60 9.56 -1.87
N GLY A 143 -15.39 8.62 -2.37
CA GLY A 143 -15.13 7.19 -2.28
C GLY A 143 -13.85 6.78 -3.03
N LEU A 144 -13.63 7.30 -4.24
CA LEU A 144 -12.39 7.07 -4.99
C LEU A 144 -11.17 7.62 -4.23
N LEU A 145 -11.25 8.87 -3.75
CA LEU A 145 -10.18 9.49 -2.97
C LEU A 145 -9.85 8.71 -1.70
N SER A 146 -10.85 8.10 -1.04
CA SER A 146 -10.63 7.29 0.16
C SER A 146 -9.69 6.10 -0.06
N SER A 147 -9.52 5.65 -1.30
CA SER A 147 -8.57 4.59 -1.66
C SER A 147 -7.10 5.06 -1.68
N GLY A 148 -6.86 6.37 -1.77
CA GLY A 148 -5.54 6.99 -1.90
C GLY A 148 -4.98 7.56 -0.60
N PHE A 149 -5.69 7.43 0.54
CA PHE A 149 -5.25 7.95 1.82
C PHE A 149 -5.25 6.85 2.88
N GLU A 150 -4.27 6.88 3.78
CA GLU A 150 -4.33 6.08 5.00
C GLU A 150 -5.56 6.48 5.83
N GLY A 151 -6.18 5.50 6.46
CA GLY A 151 -7.34 5.76 7.31
C GLY A 151 -6.99 6.65 8.49
N ASN A 152 -7.68 7.78 8.61
CA ASN A 152 -7.54 8.66 9.77
C ASN A 152 -8.41 8.14 10.91
N THR A 153 -7.82 7.92 12.08
CA THR A 153 -8.46 7.37 13.28
C THR A 153 -9.31 8.40 14.06
N SER A 154 -9.39 9.64 13.60
CA SER A 154 -9.99 10.74 14.38
C SER A 154 -11.51 10.87 14.29
N VAL A 155 -12.21 10.06 13.48
CA VAL A 155 -13.67 10.19 13.30
C VAL A 155 -14.33 8.81 13.25
N ASP A 156 -15.47 8.70 13.90
CA ASP A 156 -16.54 7.67 13.85
C ASP A 156 -16.28 6.35 13.07
N PHE A 157 -15.08 5.77 13.27
CA PHE A 157 -14.65 4.52 12.65
C PHE A 157 -15.03 3.27 13.45
N SER A 158 -16.08 3.36 14.28
CA SER A 158 -16.54 2.21 15.07
C SER A 158 -16.74 0.96 14.19
N TYR A 159 -17.21 1.17 12.96
CA TYR A 159 -17.38 0.10 11.99
C TYR A 159 -16.04 -0.55 11.58
N PHE A 160 -15.05 0.25 11.20
CA PHE A 160 -13.74 -0.28 10.82
C PHE A 160 -12.97 -0.84 12.00
N GLN A 161 -13.15 -0.27 13.19
CA GLN A 161 -12.60 -0.83 14.42
C GLN A 161 -13.16 -2.22 14.69
N THR A 162 -14.49 -2.39 14.62
CA THR A 162 -15.14 -3.69 14.77
C THR A 162 -14.66 -4.70 13.73
N LEU A 163 -14.56 -4.28 12.48
CA LEU A 163 -14.07 -5.14 11.40
C LEU A 163 -12.60 -5.55 11.60
N THR A 164 -11.76 -4.61 12.06
CA THR A 164 -10.36 -4.90 12.41
C THR A 164 -10.26 -5.89 13.56
N ASP A 165 -11.08 -5.71 14.60
CA ASP A 165 -11.14 -6.62 15.74
C ASP A 165 -11.51 -8.04 15.30
N GLN A 166 -12.54 -8.18 14.47
CA GLN A 166 -12.95 -9.49 13.91
C GLN A 166 -11.83 -10.16 13.10
N ILE A 167 -11.09 -9.41 12.29
CA ILE A 167 -9.98 -9.93 11.50
C ILE A 167 -8.85 -10.41 12.42
N VAL A 168 -8.48 -9.62 13.42
CA VAL A 168 -7.40 -9.99 14.36
C VAL A 168 -7.79 -11.17 15.23
N GLU A 169 -9.00 -11.18 15.78
CA GLU A 169 -9.53 -12.32 16.57
C GLU A 169 -9.58 -13.60 15.75
N LYS A 170 -10.00 -13.51 14.48
CA LYS A 170 -10.02 -14.67 13.59
C LYS A 170 -8.61 -15.17 13.31
N MET A 171 -7.64 -14.27 13.07
CA MET A 171 -6.25 -14.65 12.87
C MET A 171 -5.66 -15.33 14.11
N GLU A 172 -5.94 -14.82 15.32
CA GLU A 172 -5.53 -15.44 16.58
C GLU A 172 -6.17 -16.83 16.80
N SER A 173 -7.43 -17.00 16.39
CA SER A 173 -8.13 -18.29 16.51
C SER A 173 -7.60 -19.35 15.55
N ILE A 174 -7.23 -18.96 14.32
CA ILE A 174 -6.67 -19.87 13.30
C ILE A 174 -5.25 -20.30 13.68
N THR A 175 -4.42 -19.32 14.10
CA THR A 175 -2.99 -19.57 14.34
C THR A 175 -2.69 -20.04 15.76
N LEU A 176 -3.65 -19.94 16.68
CA LEU A 176 -3.49 -20.14 18.14
C LEU A 176 -2.36 -19.29 18.74
N LEU A 177 -2.01 -18.19 18.07
CA LEU A 177 -0.97 -17.25 18.49
C LEU A 177 -1.62 -15.98 19.03
N GLN A 178 -0.97 -15.38 20.02
CA GLN A 178 -1.33 -14.04 20.49
C GLN A 178 -0.31 -13.05 19.97
N PHE A 179 -0.79 -11.92 19.43
CA PHE A 179 0.09 -10.87 18.95
C PHE A 179 0.72 -10.07 20.08
N SER A 180 2.03 -9.80 19.97
CA SER A 180 2.66 -8.79 20.80
C SER A 180 2.16 -7.39 20.39
N LYS A 181 1.85 -6.53 21.37
CA LYS A 181 1.38 -5.15 21.08
C LYS A 181 0.08 -5.10 20.22
N GLN A 182 -0.91 -5.91 20.56
CA GLN A 182 -2.17 -6.05 19.82
C GLN A 182 -2.83 -4.70 19.51
N ALA A 183 -2.80 -3.73 20.43
CA ALA A 183 -3.36 -2.39 20.18
C ALA A 183 -2.67 -1.67 19.02
N THR A 184 -1.34 -1.76 18.94
CA THR A 184 -0.57 -1.15 17.83
C THR A 184 -0.81 -1.88 16.51
N LEU A 185 -0.92 -3.21 16.54
CA LEU A 185 -1.30 -4.00 15.36
C LEU A 185 -2.67 -3.55 14.84
N LYS A 186 -3.69 -3.49 15.72
CA LYS A 186 -5.05 -3.08 15.34
C LYS A 186 -5.10 -1.69 14.75
N ASP A 187 -4.38 -0.72 15.34
CA ASP A 187 -4.31 0.65 14.81
C ASP A 187 -3.69 0.69 13.42
N ASN A 188 -2.54 0.03 13.22
CA ASN A 188 -1.87 0.00 11.92
C ASN A 188 -2.68 -0.79 10.88
N LEU A 189 -3.29 -1.89 11.28
CA LEU A 189 -4.13 -2.70 10.41
C LEU A 189 -5.37 -1.92 9.95
N MET A 190 -6.02 -1.18 10.86
CA MET A 190 -7.18 -0.35 10.54
C MET A 190 -6.83 0.76 9.54
N LYS A 191 -5.69 1.43 9.71
CA LYS A 191 -5.20 2.45 8.77
C LYS A 191 -5.05 1.90 7.36
N HIS A 192 -4.57 0.66 7.23
CA HIS A 192 -4.45 -0.03 5.95
C HIS A 192 -5.80 -0.56 5.45
N LEU A 193 -6.64 -1.09 6.33
CA LEU A 193 -7.93 -1.68 6.00
C LEU A 193 -8.89 -0.70 5.32
N ILE A 194 -8.91 0.56 5.78
CA ILE A 194 -9.83 1.58 5.27
C ILE A 194 -9.62 1.82 3.77
N PRO A 195 -8.42 2.18 3.26
CA PRO A 195 -8.22 2.36 1.84
C PRO A 195 -8.44 1.07 1.02
N VAL A 196 -8.10 -0.10 1.56
CA VAL A 196 -8.39 -1.39 0.92
C VAL A 196 -9.89 -1.60 0.75
N TYR A 197 -10.70 -1.33 1.80
CA TYR A 197 -12.16 -1.42 1.72
C TYR A 197 -12.71 -0.59 0.55
N TYR A 198 -12.26 0.66 0.39
CA TYR A 198 -12.72 1.52 -0.70
C TYR A 198 -12.23 1.01 -2.06
N ARG A 199 -10.98 0.58 -2.19
CA ARG A 199 -10.50 -0.05 -3.45
C ARG A 199 -11.38 -1.22 -3.86
N LEU A 200 -11.68 -2.10 -2.94
CA LEU A 200 -12.52 -3.27 -3.21
C LEU A 200 -13.97 -2.89 -3.54
N LYS A 201 -14.57 -1.98 -2.78
CA LYS A 201 -15.95 -1.52 -3.03
C LYS A 201 -16.12 -0.82 -4.37
N PHE A 202 -15.11 -0.08 -4.80
CA PHE A 202 -15.10 0.60 -6.10
C PHE A 202 -14.53 -0.26 -7.23
N GLY A 203 -14.05 -1.48 -6.94
CA GLY A 203 -13.46 -2.39 -7.94
C GLY A 203 -12.17 -1.88 -8.53
N LEU A 204 -11.45 -1.01 -7.81
CA LEU A 204 -10.19 -0.44 -8.25
C LEU A 204 -9.10 -1.51 -8.29
N PRO A 205 -8.20 -1.46 -9.28
CA PRO A 205 -7.11 -2.41 -9.38
C PRO A 205 -6.14 -2.26 -8.20
N SER A 206 -5.53 -3.38 -7.82
CA SER A 206 -4.45 -3.40 -6.86
C SER A 206 -3.32 -4.25 -7.41
N SER A 207 -2.13 -3.72 -7.42
CA SER A 207 -0.90 -4.42 -7.76
C SER A 207 0.03 -4.44 -6.56
N ASN A 208 0.74 -5.55 -6.42
CA ASN A 208 1.79 -5.69 -5.42
C ASN A 208 2.84 -6.64 -6.02
N ASP A 209 3.98 -6.09 -6.41
CA ASP A 209 5.07 -6.81 -7.07
C ASP A 209 5.68 -7.93 -6.22
N TYR A 210 5.36 -7.95 -4.93
CA TYR A 210 5.85 -8.95 -3.98
C TYR A 210 4.87 -10.10 -3.75
N THR A 211 3.68 -10.07 -4.35
CA THR A 211 2.62 -11.05 -4.09
C THR A 211 3.14 -12.49 -4.27
N ASP A 212 3.70 -12.80 -5.42
CA ASP A 212 4.18 -14.15 -5.73
C ASP A 212 5.30 -14.57 -4.79
N ARG A 213 6.24 -13.67 -4.53
CA ARG A 213 7.34 -13.92 -3.61
C ARG A 213 6.87 -14.14 -2.16
N ILE A 214 5.89 -13.38 -1.69
CA ILE A 214 5.29 -13.57 -0.36
C ILE A 214 4.59 -14.94 -0.28
N LYS A 215 3.85 -15.32 -1.32
CA LYS A 215 3.20 -16.64 -1.39
C LYS A 215 4.22 -17.80 -1.39
N GLU A 216 5.33 -17.65 -2.10
CA GLU A 216 6.39 -18.65 -2.15
C GLU A 216 7.18 -18.75 -0.85
N GLN A 217 7.49 -17.61 -0.21
CA GLN A 217 8.32 -17.59 1.00
C GLN A 217 7.53 -17.89 2.28
N HIS A 218 6.24 -17.53 2.31
CA HIS A 218 5.38 -17.62 3.49
C HIS A 218 3.99 -18.20 3.13
N PRO A 219 3.90 -19.39 2.51
CA PRO A 219 2.63 -19.94 2.01
C PRO A 219 1.60 -20.14 3.13
N ASP A 220 2.01 -20.67 4.28
CA ASP A 220 1.10 -20.93 5.40
C ASP A 220 0.56 -19.62 5.99
N LEU A 221 1.43 -18.62 6.18
CA LEU A 221 1.01 -17.32 6.69
C LEU A 221 0.07 -16.62 5.70
N PHE A 222 0.33 -16.78 4.39
CA PHE A 222 -0.54 -16.24 3.35
C PHE A 222 -1.95 -16.82 3.42
N GLU A 223 -2.09 -18.14 3.56
CA GLU A 223 -3.39 -18.80 3.68
C GLU A 223 -4.09 -18.45 5.00
N PHE A 224 -3.39 -18.37 6.13
CA PHE A 224 -3.96 -17.93 7.40
C PHE A 224 -4.50 -16.49 7.31
N VAL A 225 -3.73 -15.59 6.71
CA VAL A 225 -4.16 -14.20 6.50
C VAL A 225 -5.36 -14.15 5.56
N LYS A 226 -5.34 -14.89 4.46
CA LYS A 226 -6.47 -14.98 3.53
C LYS A 226 -7.74 -15.43 4.23
N GLU A 227 -7.66 -16.45 5.08
CA GLU A 227 -8.80 -16.93 5.87
C GLU A 227 -9.23 -15.89 6.92
N SER A 228 -8.29 -15.22 7.56
CA SER A 228 -8.60 -14.18 8.55
C SER A 228 -9.33 -12.97 7.95
N LEU A 229 -9.18 -12.70 6.65
CA LEU A 229 -9.84 -11.62 5.92
C LEU A 229 -11.28 -11.95 5.47
N GLU A 230 -11.83 -13.12 5.84
CA GLU A 230 -13.21 -13.48 5.51
C GLU A 230 -14.25 -12.42 5.97
N PRO A 231 -14.14 -11.77 7.15
CA PRO A 231 -15.05 -10.69 7.51
C PRO A 231 -15.04 -9.53 6.51
N LEU A 232 -13.86 -9.14 6.02
CA LEU A 232 -13.75 -8.12 4.97
C LEU A 232 -14.37 -8.59 3.66
N SER A 233 -14.10 -9.84 3.24
CA SER A 233 -14.67 -10.43 2.03
C SER A 233 -16.21 -10.42 2.05
N LYS A 234 -16.82 -10.75 3.19
CA LYS A 234 -18.28 -10.70 3.37
C LYS A 234 -18.84 -9.28 3.20
N VAL A 235 -18.16 -8.30 3.78
CA VAL A 235 -18.60 -6.90 3.74
C VAL A 235 -18.48 -6.31 2.33
N VAL A 236 -17.40 -6.62 1.62
CA VAL A 236 -17.20 -6.12 0.25
C VAL A 236 -17.98 -6.91 -0.79
N GLY A 237 -18.43 -8.13 -0.45
CA GLY A 237 -19.22 -9.01 -1.30
C GLY A 237 -18.42 -9.70 -2.41
N GLN A 238 -17.10 -9.80 -2.26
CA GLN A 238 -16.20 -10.43 -3.23
C GLN A 238 -14.94 -10.99 -2.55
N PRO A 239 -14.24 -11.96 -3.17
CA PRO A 239 -12.95 -12.43 -2.67
C PRO A 239 -11.92 -11.29 -2.61
N ILE A 240 -11.04 -11.35 -1.61
CA ILE A 240 -9.93 -10.41 -1.50
C ILE A 240 -8.84 -10.82 -2.49
N PRO A 241 -8.35 -9.92 -3.37
CA PRO A 241 -7.26 -10.21 -4.30
C PRO A 241 -5.96 -10.57 -3.58
N ASP A 242 -5.18 -11.47 -4.16
CA ASP A 242 -3.90 -11.93 -3.60
C ASP A 242 -2.91 -10.76 -3.36
N SER A 243 -2.95 -9.73 -4.21
CA SER A 243 -2.16 -8.51 -4.04
C SER A 243 -2.49 -7.76 -2.75
N GLU A 244 -3.75 -7.69 -2.36
CA GLU A 244 -4.16 -7.08 -1.09
C GLU A 244 -3.83 -8.00 0.09
N ILE A 245 -4.07 -9.32 -0.04
CA ILE A 245 -3.70 -10.30 1.00
C ILE A 245 -2.21 -10.18 1.33
N ALA A 246 -1.34 -10.03 0.32
CA ALA A 246 0.10 -9.90 0.52
C ALA A 246 0.48 -8.67 1.38
N TYR A 247 -0.22 -7.56 1.26
CA TYR A 247 -0.03 -6.42 2.16
C TYR A 247 -0.41 -6.75 3.61
N PHE A 248 -1.53 -7.46 3.83
CA PHE A 248 -1.93 -7.90 5.16
C PHE A 248 -0.94 -8.91 5.75
N VAL A 249 -0.34 -9.78 4.94
CA VAL A 249 0.73 -10.70 5.39
C VAL A 249 1.91 -9.93 5.98
N VAL A 250 2.32 -8.83 5.34
CA VAL A 250 3.39 -7.96 5.87
C VAL A 250 3.00 -7.34 7.20
N HIS A 251 1.75 -6.86 7.32
CA HIS A 251 1.25 -6.29 8.58
C HIS A 251 1.25 -7.33 9.71
N PHE A 252 0.67 -8.50 9.52
CA PHE A 252 0.63 -9.54 10.54
C PHE A 252 2.02 -10.08 10.89
N GLY A 253 2.86 -10.32 9.87
CA GLY A 253 4.22 -10.84 10.05
C GLY A 253 5.09 -9.98 10.97
N GLY A 254 4.93 -8.66 10.91
CA GLY A 254 5.65 -7.71 11.77
C GLY A 254 5.31 -7.80 13.26
N TYR A 255 4.16 -8.41 13.62
CA TYR A 255 3.67 -8.50 14.99
C TYR A 255 3.66 -9.91 15.57
N LEU A 256 4.09 -10.93 14.83
CA LEU A 256 4.26 -12.27 15.38
C LEU A 256 5.30 -12.23 16.51
N LYS A 257 4.96 -12.81 17.66
CA LYS A 257 5.87 -12.84 18.83
C LYS A 257 7.15 -13.56 18.48
N LYS A 258 8.29 -12.86 18.55
CA LYS A 258 9.61 -13.52 18.66
C LYS A 258 9.82 -13.93 20.11
N LYS A 259 10.19 -15.19 20.33
CA LYS A 259 10.66 -15.66 21.64
C LYS A 259 11.94 -14.89 21.99
N GLU A 260 11.94 -14.15 23.09
CA GLU A 260 13.16 -13.52 23.60
C GLU A 260 14.19 -14.60 23.93
N THR A 261 15.15 -14.79 23.04
CA THR A 261 16.39 -15.49 23.36
C THR A 261 17.34 -14.47 23.96
N THR A 262 17.88 -14.73 25.13
CA THR A 262 18.95 -13.95 25.81
C THR A 262 20.24 -14.02 24.98
N ARG A 263 20.28 -13.34 23.83
CA ARG A 263 21.48 -13.19 22.99
C ARG A 263 21.89 -11.72 22.96
N LYS A 264 23.15 -11.46 22.80
CA LYS A 264 23.74 -10.12 22.69
C LYS A 264 23.02 -9.33 21.61
N ASN A 265 22.45 -8.20 21.99
CA ASN A 265 21.61 -7.39 21.10
C ASN A 265 22.51 -6.38 20.38
N TYR A 266 22.85 -6.66 19.12
CA TYR A 266 23.63 -5.74 18.30
C TYR A 266 22.75 -4.59 17.80
N LYS A 267 23.35 -3.41 17.67
CA LYS A 267 22.65 -2.20 17.19
C LYS A 267 23.12 -1.86 15.79
N ALA A 268 22.18 -1.58 14.89
CA ALA A 268 22.48 -1.21 13.51
C ALA A 268 21.78 0.09 13.09
N VAL A 269 22.43 0.82 12.19
CA VAL A 269 21.87 1.94 11.46
C VAL A 269 21.66 1.52 10.01
N ILE A 270 20.53 1.91 9.43
CA ILE A 270 20.23 1.73 8.01
C ILE A 270 20.47 3.06 7.29
N VAL A 271 21.28 3.04 6.23
CA VAL A 271 21.56 4.22 5.41
C VAL A 271 21.01 4.02 4.02
N CYS A 272 20.03 4.87 3.65
CA CYS A 272 19.38 4.82 2.34
C CYS A 272 19.16 6.24 1.80
N PRO A 273 19.69 6.59 0.61
CA PRO A 273 19.44 7.90 -0.01
C PRO A 273 18.00 8.05 -0.51
N ASN A 274 17.32 6.95 -0.78
CA ASN A 274 15.96 6.91 -1.31
C ASN A 274 14.96 6.92 -0.15
N GLY A 275 14.04 7.83 -0.13
CA GLY A 275 13.02 8.15 0.87
C GLY A 275 12.45 7.05 1.81
N THR A 276 11.44 7.40 2.56
CA THR A 276 10.93 6.62 3.72
C THR A 276 10.44 5.20 3.37
N SER A 277 9.81 5.00 2.21
CA SER A 277 9.22 3.70 1.83
C SER A 277 10.28 2.63 1.56
N SER A 278 11.33 2.94 0.78
CA SER A 278 12.44 2.02 0.51
C SER A 278 13.20 1.64 1.78
N SER A 279 13.36 2.60 2.68
CA SER A 279 14.04 2.41 3.95
C SER A 279 13.27 1.50 4.90
N LEU A 280 11.94 1.62 4.91
CA LEU A 280 11.08 0.77 5.73
C LEU A 280 11.12 -0.68 5.24
N MET A 281 11.11 -0.89 3.93
CA MET A 281 11.23 -2.23 3.34
C MET A 281 12.56 -2.89 3.69
N ILE A 282 13.67 -2.15 3.54
CA ILE A 282 14.99 -2.65 3.92
C ILE A 282 14.99 -3.04 5.40
N LYS A 283 14.45 -2.19 6.26
CA LYS A 283 14.38 -2.45 7.70
C LYS A 283 13.59 -3.72 8.02
N GLU A 284 12.45 -3.93 7.41
CA GLU A 284 11.64 -5.13 7.65
C GLU A 284 12.31 -6.40 7.10
N ASN A 285 12.91 -6.35 5.90
CA ASN A 285 13.69 -7.47 5.36
C ASN A 285 14.89 -7.83 6.27
N LEU A 286 15.61 -6.81 6.74
CA LEU A 286 16.75 -7.03 7.63
C LEU A 286 16.32 -7.52 9.02
N ARG A 287 15.16 -7.13 9.52
CA ARG A 287 14.60 -7.67 10.78
C ARG A 287 14.30 -9.17 10.71
N ILE A 288 13.86 -9.62 9.53
CA ILE A 288 13.63 -11.05 9.29
C ILE A 288 14.96 -11.79 9.25
N LEU A 289 15.95 -11.25 8.54
CA LEU A 289 17.27 -11.89 8.40
C LEU A 289 18.09 -11.86 9.71
N PHE A 290 17.99 -10.78 10.48
CA PHE A 290 18.79 -10.54 11.69
C PHE A 290 17.91 -10.17 12.88
N PRO A 291 17.14 -11.12 13.43
CA PRO A 291 16.21 -10.89 14.54
C PRO A 291 16.88 -10.40 15.84
N GLN A 292 18.17 -10.65 16.01
CA GLN A 292 18.99 -10.22 17.13
C GLN A 292 19.60 -8.82 16.95
N VAL A 293 19.31 -8.14 15.83
CA VAL A 293 19.78 -6.77 15.56
C VAL A 293 18.70 -5.75 15.89
N SER A 294 19.03 -4.79 16.73
CA SER A 294 18.19 -3.64 17.02
C SER A 294 18.51 -2.51 16.05
N PHE A 295 17.58 -2.21 15.16
CA PHE A 295 17.72 -1.09 14.20
C PHE A 295 17.36 0.21 14.89
N ILE A 296 18.39 0.95 15.35
CA ILE A 296 18.24 2.18 16.13
C ILE A 296 17.83 3.39 15.30
N GLY A 297 18.07 3.37 13.99
CA GLY A 297 17.70 4.46 13.11
C GLY A 297 17.78 4.08 11.64
N VAL A 298 17.08 4.90 10.85
CA VAL A 298 17.20 4.93 9.39
C VAL A 298 17.58 6.35 9.02
N THR A 299 18.64 6.53 8.22
CA THR A 299 19.16 7.85 7.90
C THR A 299 19.64 7.94 6.45
N ARG A 300 19.94 9.17 6.03
CA ARG A 300 20.58 9.44 4.75
C ARG A 300 22.10 9.47 4.91
N VAL A 301 22.82 9.36 3.80
CA VAL A 301 24.29 9.35 3.78
C VAL A 301 24.87 10.60 4.47
N ASP A 302 24.30 11.77 4.18
CA ASP A 302 24.71 13.07 4.71
C ASP A 302 24.45 13.25 6.22
N ARG A 303 23.62 12.39 6.81
CA ARG A 303 23.23 12.44 8.22
C ARG A 303 23.74 11.26 9.07
N LEU A 304 24.54 10.38 8.51
CA LEU A 304 25.09 9.26 9.28
C LEU A 304 25.93 9.75 10.49
N HIS A 305 26.57 10.89 10.34
CA HIS A 305 27.38 11.53 11.42
C HIS A 305 26.55 12.01 12.62
N GLU A 306 25.23 12.08 12.52
CA GLU A 306 24.34 12.37 13.65
C GLU A 306 24.31 11.21 14.68
N PHE A 307 24.70 10.00 14.27
CA PHE A 307 24.85 8.84 15.15
C PHE A 307 26.30 8.73 15.60
N LYS A 308 26.53 8.63 16.92
CA LYS A 308 27.88 8.43 17.46
C LYS A 308 28.37 7.00 17.23
N ASP A 309 29.65 6.82 16.99
CA ASP A 309 30.25 5.51 16.73
C ASP A 309 30.00 4.48 17.86
N GLU A 310 29.74 4.94 19.09
CA GLU A 310 29.44 4.09 20.25
C GLU A 310 27.97 3.63 20.29
N GLU A 311 27.09 4.23 19.51
CA GLU A 311 25.64 3.96 19.56
C GLU A 311 25.25 2.75 18.71
N PHE A 312 26.10 2.34 17.75
CA PHE A 312 25.81 1.23 16.85
C PHE A 312 27.05 0.34 16.58
N ASP A 313 26.81 -0.89 16.21
CA ASP A 313 27.85 -1.89 15.96
C ASP A 313 28.12 -2.09 14.46
N LEU A 314 27.10 -1.92 13.61
CA LEU A 314 27.20 -2.14 12.17
C LEU A 314 26.24 -1.23 11.38
N VAL A 315 26.51 -1.12 10.08
CA VAL A 315 25.72 -0.33 9.13
C VAL A 315 25.22 -1.21 7.99
N PHE A 316 23.94 -1.14 7.70
CA PHE A 316 23.37 -1.63 6.44
C PHE A 316 23.09 -0.45 5.52
N SER A 317 23.57 -0.49 4.28
CA SER A 317 23.44 0.64 3.39
C SER A 317 23.19 0.21 1.95
N THR A 318 22.41 1.01 1.22
CA THR A 318 22.21 0.80 -0.23
C THR A 318 23.33 1.38 -1.09
N VAL A 319 24.21 2.18 -0.49
CA VAL A 319 25.36 2.81 -1.14
C VAL A 319 26.57 2.73 -0.20
N LYS A 320 27.78 2.83 -0.77
CA LYS A 320 28.99 2.88 0.07
C LYS A 320 29.00 4.17 0.86
N VAL A 321 29.21 4.07 2.20
CA VAL A 321 29.31 5.21 3.11
C VAL A 321 30.66 5.21 3.82
N ASP A 322 31.10 6.39 4.25
CA ASP A 322 32.33 6.53 5.05
C ASP A 322 31.99 6.26 6.54
N THR A 323 32.45 5.12 7.03
CA THR A 323 32.26 4.66 8.42
C THR A 323 33.39 3.75 8.86
N LYS A 324 33.73 3.81 10.15
CA LYS A 324 34.68 2.90 10.79
C LYS A 324 34.05 1.56 11.18
N LYS A 325 32.72 1.47 11.17
CA LYS A 325 31.98 0.26 11.54
C LYS A 325 31.82 -0.69 10.36
N PRO A 326 31.68 -1.98 10.59
CA PRO A 326 31.35 -2.95 9.55
C PRO A 326 30.14 -2.49 8.75
N GLN A 327 30.29 -2.43 7.42
CA GLN A 327 29.27 -2.00 6.50
C GLN A 327 28.88 -3.11 5.54
N TYR A 328 27.58 -3.33 5.39
CA TYR A 328 27.01 -4.31 4.48
C TYR A 328 26.14 -3.62 3.46
N LEU A 329 26.45 -3.86 2.17
CA LEU A 329 25.63 -3.33 1.08
C LEU A 329 24.38 -4.20 0.91
N VAL A 330 23.24 -3.53 0.87
CA VAL A 330 21.93 -4.17 0.72
C VAL A 330 21.15 -3.51 -0.40
N SER A 331 20.31 -4.26 -1.09
CA SER A 331 19.34 -3.71 -2.02
C SER A 331 17.98 -3.58 -1.33
N VAL A 332 17.14 -2.67 -1.84
CA VAL A 332 15.75 -2.53 -1.39
C VAL A 332 15.02 -3.86 -1.52
N MET A 333 15.39 -4.61 -2.58
CA MET A 333 14.91 -5.95 -2.87
C MET A 333 16.10 -6.87 -2.99
N MET A 334 16.23 -7.79 -2.06
CA MET A 334 17.26 -8.82 -2.08
C MET A 334 16.67 -10.13 -2.61
N SER A 335 17.37 -10.77 -3.55
CA SER A 335 17.05 -12.15 -3.91
C SER A 335 17.37 -13.10 -2.76
N VAL A 336 16.92 -14.35 -2.85
CA VAL A 336 17.24 -15.39 -1.86
C VAL A 336 18.76 -15.57 -1.76
N GLU A 337 19.46 -15.56 -2.91
CA GLU A 337 20.92 -15.69 -2.97
C GLU A 337 21.60 -14.50 -2.30
N GLN A 338 21.15 -13.28 -2.58
CA GLN A 338 21.68 -12.06 -1.95
C GLN A 338 21.44 -12.04 -0.45
N SER A 339 20.27 -12.48 0.00
CA SER A 339 19.94 -12.61 1.42
C SER A 339 20.83 -13.64 2.11
N SER A 340 21.05 -14.81 1.48
CA SER A 340 21.94 -15.85 1.99
C SER A 340 23.41 -15.38 2.06
N GLN A 341 23.90 -14.69 1.02
CA GLN A 341 25.23 -14.09 1.02
C GLN A 341 25.40 -13.05 2.12
N LEU A 342 24.39 -12.19 2.31
CA LEU A 342 24.40 -11.18 3.37
C LEU A 342 24.48 -11.81 4.75
N VAL A 343 23.69 -12.86 5.01
CA VAL A 343 23.72 -13.61 6.27
C VAL A 343 25.11 -14.20 6.49
N GLN A 344 25.72 -14.83 5.48
CA GLN A 344 27.06 -15.39 5.58
C GLN A 344 28.12 -14.32 5.90
N LEU A 345 28.05 -13.15 5.24
CA LEU A 345 28.99 -12.06 5.47
C LEU A 345 28.86 -11.50 6.90
N VAL A 346 27.64 -11.27 7.36
CA VAL A 346 27.39 -10.74 8.71
C VAL A 346 27.79 -11.78 9.77
N SER A 347 27.44 -13.06 9.57
CA SER A 347 27.81 -14.13 10.53
C SER A 347 29.31 -14.37 10.63
N LYS A 348 30.06 -14.05 9.58
CA LYS A 348 31.53 -14.11 9.61
C LYS A 348 32.13 -13.07 10.58
N ASP A 349 31.60 -11.84 10.53
CA ASP A 349 32.07 -10.73 11.38
C ASP A 349 31.42 -10.75 12.78
N PHE A 350 30.23 -11.32 12.87
CA PHE A 350 29.43 -11.46 14.09
C PHE A 350 28.95 -12.92 14.23
N PRO A 351 29.81 -13.86 14.67
CA PRO A 351 29.45 -15.29 14.73
C PRO A 351 28.21 -15.60 15.60
N GLU A 352 27.91 -14.72 16.57
CA GLU A 352 26.76 -14.86 17.46
C GLU A 352 25.42 -14.49 16.74
N MET A 353 25.48 -14.00 15.49
CA MET A 353 24.32 -13.66 14.65
C MET A 353 23.91 -14.79 13.70
N ASP A 354 24.44 -16.00 13.83
CA ASP A 354 24.06 -17.12 12.98
C ASP A 354 22.62 -17.55 13.24
N SER A 355 21.74 -17.25 12.26
CA SER A 355 20.29 -17.36 12.40
C SER A 355 19.70 -18.62 11.77
N LYS A 356 20.54 -19.55 11.28
CA LYS A 356 20.08 -20.68 10.45
C LYS A 356 19.12 -21.66 11.13
N ASP A 357 19.06 -21.69 12.46
CA ASP A 357 18.34 -22.76 13.17
C ASP A 357 16.95 -22.36 13.74
N ILE A 358 16.60 -21.07 13.77
CA ILE A 358 15.47 -20.65 14.60
C ILE A 358 14.16 -20.45 13.82
N GLU A 359 14.22 -20.03 12.58
CA GLU A 359 13.00 -19.74 11.80
C GLU A 359 12.47 -20.99 11.08
N LEU A 360 13.34 -21.80 10.53
CA LEU A 360 12.96 -23.05 9.86
C LEU A 360 12.42 -24.08 10.87
N GLU A 361 13.05 -24.21 12.05
CA GLU A 361 12.56 -25.11 13.12
C GLU A 361 11.21 -24.68 13.67
N ARG A 362 10.93 -23.37 13.77
CA ARG A 362 9.65 -22.86 14.25
C ARG A 362 8.52 -23.00 13.21
N LEU A 363 8.82 -22.72 11.95
CA LEU A 363 7.87 -22.99 10.86
C LEU A 363 7.59 -24.50 10.79
N LEU A 364 8.62 -25.32 10.93
CA LEU A 364 8.51 -26.78 10.98
C LEU A 364 7.79 -27.28 12.25
N GLU A 365 7.95 -26.63 13.40
CA GLU A 365 7.18 -26.94 14.62
C GLU A 365 5.71 -26.55 14.49
N LEU A 366 5.41 -25.42 13.86
CA LEU A 366 4.04 -25.04 13.53
C LEU A 366 3.42 -26.03 12.54
N ILE A 367 4.12 -26.36 11.46
CA ILE A 367 3.67 -27.35 10.46
C ILE A 367 3.46 -28.74 11.12
N LYS A 368 4.37 -29.20 11.99
CA LYS A 368 4.22 -30.47 12.70
C LYS A 368 3.07 -30.50 13.67
N ARG A 369 2.70 -29.39 14.32
CA ARG A 369 1.51 -29.30 15.18
C ARG A 369 0.21 -29.42 14.39
N PHE A 370 0.15 -28.90 13.17
CA PHE A 370 -1.04 -28.98 12.29
C PHE A 370 -1.13 -30.27 11.51
N ALA A 371 -0.02 -30.98 11.27
CA ALA A 371 -0.02 -32.30 10.60
C ALA A 371 -0.34 -33.47 11.54
N SER A 372 -0.52 -33.24 12.84
CA SER A 372 -0.81 -34.24 13.88
C SER A 372 -2.24 -34.14 14.44
N VAL A 373 -3.15 -33.44 13.77
CA VAL A 373 -4.60 -33.44 13.95
C VAL A 373 -5.22 -33.90 12.64
#